data_36f5bce45e2876585341f3fbabda97dc
#
_entry.id   36f5bce45e2876585341f3fbabda97dc
#
_cell.length_a   1.000
_cell.length_b   1.000
_cell.length_c   1.000
_cell.angle_alpha   90.00
_cell.angle_beta   90.00
_cell.angle_gamma   90.00
#
_symmetry.space_group_name_H-M   'P 1'
#
loop_
_entity.id
_entity.type
_entity.pdbx_description
1 polymer ?
#
loop_
_entity_poly.entity_id
_entity_poly.type
_entity_poly.pdbx_seq_one_letter_code
_entity_poly.pdbx_strand_id
1 'polypeptide(L)'
;MHKELVIPIYDCMVSIQVTNNMDDAVKHLTTTYGITEEEDLSSMGGFCNSDHSPIENRQVYYLVVAYTIDKKEYWATIAHDTMHLIQEVLESRDIYYQRKQPNEPYAYMYGYFISENFEFFEQAYSKFKRVKIK
;
A
#
# COMPACT_ATOMS: atom_id res chain seq x y z
N MET A 1 -5.90 -4.92 9.24
CA MET A 1 -6.87 -5.01 8.13
C MET A 1 -6.14 -5.06 6.81
N HIS A 2 -6.69 -5.79 5.87
CA HIS A 2 -6.11 -5.90 4.55
C HIS A 2 -7.20 -5.85 3.48
N LYS A 3 -6.82 -5.44 2.28
CA LYS A 3 -7.69 -5.32 1.11
C LYS A 3 -6.87 -5.59 -0.13
N GLU A 4 -7.48 -6.25 -1.11
CA GLU A 4 -6.90 -6.36 -2.44
C GLU A 4 -7.60 -5.40 -3.39
N LEU A 5 -6.82 -4.77 -4.26
CA LEU A 5 -7.32 -3.91 -5.31
C LEU A 5 -6.70 -4.33 -6.64
N VAL A 6 -7.53 -4.55 -7.64
CA VAL A 6 -7.05 -4.75 -9.00
C VAL A 6 -7.29 -3.45 -9.77
N ILE A 7 -6.22 -2.89 -10.31
CA ILE A 7 -6.30 -1.68 -11.12
C ILE A 7 -6.54 -2.10 -12.57
N PRO A 8 -7.76 -1.89 -13.12
CA PRO A 8 -8.15 -2.52 -14.38
C PRO A 8 -7.29 -2.14 -15.58
N ILE A 9 -6.95 -0.84 -15.70
CA ILE A 9 -6.20 -0.33 -16.85
C ILE A 9 -4.82 -0.99 -16.98
N TYR A 10 -4.19 -1.29 -15.85
CA TYR A 10 -2.84 -1.84 -15.83
C TYR A 10 -2.78 -3.32 -15.46
N ASP A 11 -3.94 -3.95 -15.25
CA ASP A 11 -4.06 -5.33 -14.79
C ASP A 11 -3.07 -5.60 -13.64
N CYS A 12 -3.14 -4.76 -12.63
CA CYS A 12 -2.18 -4.72 -11.53
C CYS A 12 -2.87 -5.11 -10.23
N MET A 13 -2.34 -6.12 -9.55
CA MET A 13 -2.82 -6.53 -8.24
C MET A 13 -2.05 -5.79 -7.15
N VAL A 14 -2.78 -5.12 -6.27
CA VAL A 14 -2.20 -4.38 -5.14
C VAL A 14 -2.79 -4.92 -3.85
N SER A 15 -1.92 -5.31 -2.94
CA SER A 15 -2.30 -5.70 -1.58
C SER A 15 -2.08 -4.51 -0.65
N ILE A 16 -3.12 -4.14 0.08
CA ILE A 16 -3.10 -2.99 0.97
C ILE A 16 -3.35 -3.47 2.39
N GLN A 17 -2.49 -3.07 3.31
CA GLN A 17 -2.63 -3.41 4.72
C GLN A 17 -2.49 -2.17 5.59
N VAL A 18 -3.31 -2.13 6.64
CA VAL A 18 -3.09 -1.28 7.80
C VAL A 18 -2.91 -2.20 8.99
N THR A 19 -1.84 -2.00 9.73
CA THR A 19 -1.48 -2.90 10.82
C THR A 19 -0.97 -2.12 12.04
N ASN A 20 -1.18 -2.69 13.23
CA ASN A 20 -0.53 -2.23 14.45
C ASN A 20 0.65 -3.14 14.84
N ASN A 21 0.98 -4.10 13.98
CA ASN A 21 2.10 -5.02 14.20
C ASN A 21 2.68 -5.41 12.84
N MET A 22 3.89 -4.93 12.55
CA MET A 22 4.54 -5.19 11.25
C MET A 22 4.83 -6.66 11.01
N ASP A 23 5.11 -7.44 12.05
CA ASP A 23 5.33 -8.87 11.89
C ASP A 23 4.08 -9.58 11.37
N ASP A 24 2.90 -9.17 11.82
CA ASP A 24 1.64 -9.71 11.32
C ASP A 24 1.42 -9.36 9.85
N ALA A 25 1.80 -8.16 9.43
CA ALA A 25 1.68 -7.74 8.04
C ALA A 25 2.60 -8.55 7.12
N VAL A 26 3.84 -8.76 7.54
CA VAL A 26 4.80 -9.58 6.79
C VAL A 26 4.32 -11.02 6.70
N LYS A 27 3.79 -11.55 7.79
CA LYS A 27 3.23 -12.90 7.81
C LYS A 27 2.05 -13.04 6.86
N HIS A 28 1.19 -12.02 6.76
CA HIS A 28 0.09 -12.01 5.81
C HIS A 28 0.60 -12.08 4.36
N LEU A 29 1.64 -11.31 4.03
CA LEU A 29 2.24 -11.35 2.69
C LEU A 29 2.78 -12.75 2.36
N THR A 30 3.45 -13.38 3.31
CA THR A 30 4.00 -14.73 3.12
C THR A 30 2.88 -15.77 2.97
N THR A 31 1.87 -15.72 3.82
CA THR A 31 0.78 -16.70 3.83
C THR A 31 -0.11 -16.55 2.59
N THR A 32 -0.44 -15.32 2.20
CA THR A 32 -1.39 -15.07 1.11
C THR A 32 -0.74 -15.12 -0.26
N TYR A 33 0.49 -14.62 -0.40
CA TYR A 33 1.14 -14.45 -1.70
C TYR A 33 2.44 -15.22 -1.85
N GLY A 34 2.94 -15.84 -0.79
CA GLY A 34 4.24 -16.50 -0.81
C GLY A 34 5.41 -15.50 -0.92
N ILE A 35 5.20 -14.28 -0.51
CA ILE A 35 6.21 -13.21 -0.55
C ILE A 35 6.89 -13.14 0.80
N THR A 36 8.22 -13.19 0.80
CA THR A 36 9.03 -13.10 2.02
C THR A 36 9.77 -11.77 2.04
N GLU A 37 9.54 -10.97 3.08
CA GLU A 37 10.26 -9.73 3.32
C GLU A 37 11.39 -10.02 4.32
N GLU A 38 12.64 -9.75 3.90
CA GLU A 38 13.81 -10.09 4.69
C GLU A 38 14.30 -8.95 5.59
N GLU A 39 13.85 -7.72 5.34
CA GLU A 39 14.26 -6.57 6.14
C GLU A 39 13.48 -6.49 7.45
N ASP A 40 14.14 -5.97 8.48
CA ASP A 40 13.47 -5.65 9.74
C ASP A 40 12.67 -4.36 9.57
N LEU A 41 11.36 -4.48 9.50
CA LEU A 41 10.45 -3.36 9.26
C LEU A 41 9.77 -2.86 10.53
N SER A 42 10.16 -3.37 11.70
CA SER A 42 9.46 -3.11 12.95
C SER A 42 9.44 -1.63 13.35
N SER A 43 10.42 -0.83 12.90
CA SER A 43 10.52 0.60 13.20
C SER A 43 9.93 1.50 12.12
N MET A 44 9.42 0.94 11.02
CA MET A 44 8.93 1.73 9.89
C MET A 44 7.48 2.14 10.10
N GLY A 45 7.14 3.36 9.68
CA GLY A 45 5.76 3.85 9.68
C GLY A 45 4.92 3.27 8.55
N GLY A 46 5.58 2.74 7.53
CA GLY A 46 4.95 2.11 6.39
C GLY A 46 6.00 1.75 5.35
N PHE A 47 5.63 0.91 4.41
CA PHE A 47 6.50 0.58 3.28
C PHE A 47 5.66 0.13 2.10
N CYS A 48 6.23 0.25 0.91
CA CYS A 48 5.67 -0.35 -0.30
C CYS A 48 6.80 -1.03 -1.08
N ASN A 49 6.42 -2.08 -1.79
CA ASN A 49 7.33 -2.82 -2.65
C ASN A 49 6.52 -3.69 -3.59
N SER A 50 7.19 -4.49 -4.39
CA SER A 50 6.54 -5.48 -5.24
C SER A 50 7.42 -6.72 -5.36
N ASP A 51 6.77 -7.84 -5.60
CA ASP A 51 7.48 -9.10 -5.83
C ASP A 51 6.59 -10.05 -6.61
N HIS A 52 7.21 -11.05 -7.23
CA HIS A 52 6.46 -12.12 -7.88
C HIS A 52 5.84 -13.03 -6.82
N SER A 53 4.51 -13.22 -6.92
CA SER A 53 3.82 -14.15 -6.04
C SER A 53 3.78 -15.54 -6.67
N PRO A 54 4.41 -16.56 -6.06
CA PRO A 54 4.29 -17.92 -6.58
C PRO A 54 2.88 -18.48 -6.42
N ILE A 55 2.08 -17.98 -5.47
CA ILE A 55 0.70 -18.41 -5.25
C ILE A 55 -0.22 -17.82 -6.30
N GLU A 56 -0.14 -16.51 -6.55
CA GLU A 56 -0.96 -15.83 -7.57
C GLU A 56 -0.40 -15.96 -8.97
N ASN A 57 0.85 -16.40 -9.10
CA ASN A 57 1.58 -16.51 -10.35
C ASN A 57 1.61 -15.19 -11.14
N ARG A 58 1.83 -14.10 -10.44
CA ARG A 58 1.92 -12.75 -11.01
C ARG A 58 2.65 -11.81 -10.07
N GLN A 59 3.06 -10.67 -10.60
CA GLN A 59 3.62 -9.61 -9.78
C GLN A 59 2.55 -9.03 -8.87
N VAL A 60 2.84 -8.91 -7.58
CA VAL A 60 1.97 -8.29 -6.59
C VAL A 60 2.68 -7.07 -6.03
N TYR A 61 2.03 -5.93 -6.10
CA TYR A 61 2.47 -4.71 -5.45
C TYR A 61 1.83 -4.64 -4.07
N TYR A 62 2.56 -4.22 -3.06
CA TYR A 62 1.98 -4.15 -1.73
C TYR A 62 2.35 -2.86 -1.01
N LEU A 63 1.37 -2.35 -0.29
CA LEU A 63 1.45 -1.18 0.55
C LEU A 63 1.06 -1.58 1.96
N VAL A 64 1.94 -1.35 2.92
CA VAL A 64 1.67 -1.61 4.33
C VAL A 64 1.83 -0.30 5.10
N VAL A 65 0.79 0.07 5.84
CA VAL A 65 0.76 1.30 6.65
C VAL A 65 0.63 0.91 8.11
N ALA A 66 1.52 1.43 8.94
CA ALA A 66 1.42 1.27 10.39
C ALA A 66 0.37 2.22 10.95
N TYR A 67 -0.50 1.68 11.78
CA TYR A 67 -1.45 2.50 12.51
C TYR A 67 -0.70 3.44 13.46
N THR A 68 -1.10 4.71 13.46
CA THR A 68 -0.69 5.68 14.47
C THR A 68 -1.92 6.45 14.93
N ILE A 69 -1.96 6.81 16.22
CA ILE A 69 -3.13 7.49 16.81
C ILE A 69 -3.29 8.92 16.28
N ASP A 70 -2.22 9.56 15.86
CA ASP A 70 -2.29 10.87 15.23
C ASP A 70 -2.80 10.70 13.79
N LYS A 71 -4.03 11.13 13.57
CA LYS A 71 -4.70 10.94 12.28
C LYS A 71 -4.00 11.70 11.15
N LYS A 72 -3.37 12.82 11.45
CA LYS A 72 -2.61 13.58 10.45
C LYS A 72 -1.37 12.82 10.01
N GLU A 73 -0.63 12.23 10.94
CA GLU A 73 0.53 11.40 10.62
C GLU A 73 0.12 10.15 9.87
N TYR A 74 -0.98 9.53 10.28
CA TYR A 74 -1.53 8.37 9.62
C TYR A 74 -1.78 8.65 8.12
N TRP A 75 -2.50 9.75 7.82
CA TRP A 75 -2.79 10.12 6.43
C TRP A 75 -1.56 10.62 5.68
N ALA A 76 -0.62 11.29 6.37
CA ALA A 76 0.63 11.71 5.75
C ALA A 76 1.44 10.50 5.28
N THR A 77 1.51 9.45 6.08
CA THR A 77 2.17 8.19 5.72
C THR A 77 1.48 7.53 4.53
N ILE A 78 0.15 7.47 4.54
CA ILE A 78 -0.62 6.91 3.41
C ILE A 78 -0.30 7.67 2.13
N ALA A 79 -0.35 9.00 2.17
CA ALA A 79 -0.08 9.82 0.98
C ALA A 79 1.35 9.63 0.47
N HIS A 80 2.32 9.62 1.37
CA HIS A 80 3.72 9.44 1.04
C HIS A 80 3.97 8.10 0.35
N ASP A 81 3.53 7.01 0.97
CA ASP A 81 3.79 5.67 0.46
C ASP A 81 2.94 5.34 -0.77
N THR A 82 1.76 5.94 -0.88
CA THR A 82 0.95 5.81 -2.09
C THR A 82 1.69 6.36 -3.31
N MET A 83 2.40 7.46 -3.17
CA MET A 83 3.18 8.02 -4.28
C MET A 83 4.27 7.06 -4.73
N HIS A 84 4.97 6.43 -3.78
CA HIS A 84 5.97 5.41 -4.12
C HIS A 84 5.37 4.22 -4.83
N LEU A 85 4.20 3.75 -4.37
CA LEU A 85 3.49 2.65 -5.00
C LEU A 85 3.13 2.98 -6.45
N ILE A 86 2.59 4.17 -6.68
CA ILE A 86 2.21 4.61 -8.03
C ILE A 86 3.43 4.71 -8.94
N GLN A 87 4.53 5.23 -8.43
CA GLN A 87 5.78 5.29 -9.18
C GLN A 87 6.23 3.88 -9.58
N GLU A 88 6.19 2.92 -8.67
CA GLU A 88 6.58 1.54 -9.00
C GLU A 88 5.69 0.94 -10.09
N VAL A 89 4.38 1.09 -9.94
CA VAL A 89 3.44 0.53 -10.92
C VAL A 89 3.64 1.16 -12.30
N LEU A 90 3.71 2.47 -12.38
CA LEU A 90 3.82 3.17 -13.67
C LEU A 90 5.20 2.98 -14.31
N GLU A 91 6.27 3.06 -13.52
CA GLU A 91 7.62 2.85 -14.05
C GLU A 91 7.83 1.42 -14.57
N SER A 92 7.19 0.43 -13.94
CA SER A 92 7.23 -0.95 -14.44
C SER A 92 6.56 -1.11 -15.82
N ARG A 93 5.81 -0.11 -16.25
CA ARG A 93 5.16 -0.05 -17.56
C ARG A 93 5.76 1.04 -18.46
N ASP A 94 6.98 1.47 -18.14
CA ASP A 94 7.74 2.50 -18.86
C ASP A 94 7.02 3.85 -18.91
N ILE A 95 6.22 4.16 -17.91
CA ILE A 95 5.57 5.47 -17.77
C ILE A 95 6.30 6.22 -16.66
N TYR A 96 7.12 7.22 -17.06
CA TYR A 96 7.96 7.94 -16.12
C TYR A 96 7.43 9.32 -15.82
N TYR A 97 7.61 9.75 -14.58
CA TYR A 97 7.31 11.12 -14.18
C TYR A 97 8.26 12.08 -14.91
N GLN A 98 7.71 13.07 -15.60
CA GLN A 98 8.49 14.00 -16.41
C GLN A 98 8.44 15.40 -15.83
N ARG A 99 9.61 15.98 -15.65
CA ARG A 99 9.72 17.35 -15.16
C ARG A 99 9.00 18.33 -16.08
N LYS A 100 8.24 19.26 -15.50
CA LYS A 100 7.52 20.32 -16.23
C LYS A 100 6.41 19.82 -17.15
N GLN A 101 5.93 18.59 -16.93
CA GLN A 101 4.79 18.06 -17.65
C GLN A 101 3.63 17.82 -16.68
N PRO A 102 2.38 17.75 -17.16
CA PRO A 102 1.22 17.50 -16.29
C PRO A 102 1.25 16.16 -15.59
N ASN A 103 1.93 15.16 -16.14
CA ASN A 103 2.03 13.80 -15.57
C ASN A 103 0.66 13.20 -15.24
N GLU A 104 -0.27 13.28 -16.19
CA GLU A 104 -1.65 12.84 -16.01
C GLU A 104 -1.79 11.39 -15.55
N PRO A 105 -1.02 10.40 -16.07
CA PRO A 105 -1.13 9.04 -15.55
C PRO A 105 -0.88 8.96 -14.04
N TYR A 106 0.09 9.70 -13.53
CA TYR A 106 0.39 9.73 -12.10
C TYR A 106 -0.74 10.37 -11.30
N ALA A 107 -1.26 11.49 -11.77
CA ALA A 107 -2.35 12.21 -11.09
C ALA A 107 -3.63 11.36 -11.06
N TYR A 108 -4.00 10.77 -12.18
CA TYR A 108 -5.17 9.90 -12.27
C TYR A 108 -5.05 8.70 -11.35
N MET A 109 -3.92 8.03 -11.37
CA MET A 109 -3.74 6.83 -10.58
C MET A 109 -3.73 7.14 -9.09
N TYR A 110 -3.10 8.25 -8.71
CA TYR A 110 -3.10 8.69 -7.32
C TYR A 110 -4.52 8.98 -6.83
N GLY A 111 -5.27 9.77 -7.59
CA GLY A 111 -6.66 10.09 -7.25
C GLY A 111 -7.54 8.86 -7.18
N TYR A 112 -7.42 7.96 -8.16
CA TYR A 112 -8.14 6.69 -8.18
C TYR A 112 -7.83 5.85 -6.94
N PHE A 113 -6.55 5.69 -6.61
CA PHE A 113 -6.14 4.89 -5.47
C PHE A 113 -6.69 5.43 -4.16
N ILE A 114 -6.58 6.74 -3.94
CA ILE A 114 -7.10 7.37 -2.72
C ILE A 114 -8.62 7.23 -2.65
N SER A 115 -9.32 7.49 -3.74
CA SER A 115 -10.79 7.39 -3.80
C SER A 115 -11.28 5.98 -3.51
N GLU A 116 -10.67 4.98 -4.13
CA GLU A 116 -11.08 3.58 -3.96
C GLU A 116 -10.79 3.05 -2.55
N ASN A 117 -9.83 3.61 -1.85
CA ASN A 117 -9.38 3.06 -0.57
C ASN A 117 -9.65 3.98 0.63
N PHE A 118 -10.29 5.12 0.41
CA PHE A 118 -10.56 6.09 1.46
C PHE A 118 -11.31 5.45 2.63
N GLU A 119 -12.42 4.76 2.34
CA GLU A 119 -13.23 4.13 3.38
C GLU A 119 -12.46 3.04 4.12
N PHE A 120 -11.67 2.25 3.39
CA PHE A 120 -10.85 1.22 3.99
C PHE A 120 -9.88 1.82 5.02
N PHE A 121 -9.17 2.88 4.65
CA PHE A 121 -8.23 3.52 5.55
C PHE A 121 -8.93 4.15 6.76
N GLU A 122 -10.11 4.76 6.58
CA GLU A 122 -10.87 5.33 7.68
C GLU A 122 -11.41 4.25 8.62
N GLN A 123 -11.91 3.14 8.09
CA GLN A 123 -12.37 2.01 8.89
C GLN A 123 -11.23 1.37 9.67
N ALA A 124 -10.07 1.22 9.04
CA ALA A 124 -8.89 0.68 9.71
C ALA A 124 -8.44 1.58 10.86
N TYR A 125 -8.40 2.88 10.64
CA TYR A 125 -8.08 3.84 11.70
C TYR A 125 -9.03 3.67 12.89
N SER A 126 -10.32 3.65 12.63
CA SER A 126 -11.34 3.54 13.68
C SER A 126 -11.23 2.22 14.43
N LYS A 127 -10.98 1.13 13.73
CA LYS A 127 -10.81 -0.19 14.32
C LYS A 127 -9.63 -0.25 15.28
N PHE A 128 -8.46 0.21 14.85
CA PHE A 128 -7.25 0.14 15.68
C PHE A 128 -7.28 1.15 16.82
N LYS A 129 -7.92 2.28 16.62
CA LYS A 129 -8.12 3.26 17.70
C LYS A 129 -8.92 2.66 18.85
N ARG A 130 -9.95 1.85 18.56
CA ARG A 130 -10.77 1.19 19.58
C ARG A 130 -10.01 0.10 20.33
N VAL A 131 -9.23 -0.68 19.61
CA VAL A 131 -8.46 -1.79 20.19
C VAL A 131 -7.42 -1.26 21.18
N LYS A 132 -6.85 -0.08 20.91
CA LYS A 132 -5.78 0.48 21.74
C LYS A 132 -6.23 1.00 23.11
N ILE A 133 -7.52 1.10 23.35
CA ILE A 133 -8.07 1.60 24.61
C ILE A 133 -8.02 0.52 25.73
N LYS A 134 -7.65 -0.67 25.40
CA LYS A 134 -7.41 -1.70 26.41
C LYS A 134 -6.04 -1.48 27.09
#